data_5673685007671d10d1dcebb7d1f1f495
#
_entry.id   5673685007671d10d1dcebb7d1f1f495
#
_cell.length_a   1.000
_cell.length_b   1.000
_cell.length_c   1.000
_cell.angle_alpha   90.00
_cell.angle_beta   90.00
_cell.angle_gamma   90.00
#
_symmetry.space_group_name_H-M   'P 1'
#
loop_
_entity.id
_entity.type
_entity.pdbx_description
1 polymer ?
#
loop_
_entity_poly.entity_id
_entity_poly.type
_entity_poly.pdbx_seq_one_letter_code
_entity_poly.pdbx_strand_id
1 'polypeptide(L)'
;MHVLLVEDHRASREQLERCLTRRDYDVATARDLQTGIDFLNRQRFDAIIADIALPDGTGYALISEARLRGIRALCIAVSGYPYPSDVDEQGMTGFHYHLKKPVNCDHLCSLLKESRASEGDASTKV
;
A
#
# COMPACT_ATOMS: atom_id res chain seq x y z
N MET A 1 10.60 6.14 5.89
CA MET A 1 9.62 5.08 5.67
C MET A 1 9.78 4.51 4.27
N HIS A 2 9.84 3.21 4.18
CA HIS A 2 10.04 2.49 2.93
C HIS A 2 8.70 1.97 2.40
N VAL A 3 8.31 2.36 1.20
CA VAL A 3 6.99 2.11 0.64
C VAL A 3 7.08 1.27 -0.63
N LEU A 4 6.29 0.21 -0.71
CA LEU A 4 6.11 -0.55 -1.95
C LEU A 4 4.85 -0.05 -2.64
N LEU A 5 4.98 0.39 -3.88
CA LEU A 5 3.87 0.85 -4.71
C LEU A 5 3.68 -0.10 -5.87
N VAL A 6 2.53 -0.78 -5.90
CA VAL A 6 2.20 -1.74 -6.96
C VAL A 6 1.03 -1.20 -7.77
N GLU A 7 1.30 -0.80 -9.00
CA GLU A 7 0.34 -0.16 -9.88
C GLU A 7 0.74 -0.40 -11.33
N ASP A 8 -0.13 -1.02 -12.11
CA ASP A 8 0.17 -1.33 -13.50
C ASP A 8 0.02 -0.14 -14.45
N HIS A 9 -0.84 0.81 -14.12
CA HIS A 9 -1.07 1.98 -14.94
C HIS A 9 0.07 2.98 -14.78
N ARG A 10 0.84 3.18 -15.85
CA ARG A 10 2.08 3.96 -15.79
C ARG A 10 1.89 5.38 -15.25
N ALA A 11 0.88 6.10 -15.76
CA ALA A 11 0.67 7.48 -15.35
C ALA A 11 0.34 7.58 -13.85
N SER A 12 -0.53 6.69 -13.36
CA SER A 12 -0.88 6.62 -11.94
C SER A 12 0.33 6.27 -11.08
N ARG A 13 1.12 5.29 -11.53
CA ARG A 13 2.32 4.85 -10.82
C ARG A 13 3.33 5.99 -10.68
N GLU A 14 3.61 6.68 -11.78
CA GLU A 14 4.56 7.79 -11.78
C GLU A 14 4.08 8.96 -10.92
N GLN A 15 2.78 9.26 -10.96
CA GLN A 15 2.21 10.33 -10.16
C GLN A 15 2.33 10.04 -8.67
N LEU A 16 2.00 8.82 -8.26
CA LEU A 16 2.09 8.42 -6.86
C LEU A 16 3.54 8.34 -6.39
N GLU A 17 4.43 7.85 -7.23
CA GLU A 17 5.86 7.81 -6.93
C GLU A 17 6.40 9.21 -6.67
N ARG A 18 6.07 10.17 -7.53
CA ARG A 18 6.50 11.56 -7.34
C ARG A 18 5.94 12.17 -6.07
N CYS A 19 4.66 11.88 -5.80
CA CYS A 19 4.00 12.35 -4.59
C CYS A 19 4.77 11.91 -3.33
N LEU A 20 5.07 10.63 -3.27
CA LEU A 20 5.73 10.05 -2.10
C LEU A 20 7.20 10.48 -2.01
N THR A 21 7.91 10.49 -3.12
CA THR A 21 9.32 10.89 -3.17
C THR A 21 9.52 12.33 -2.72
N ARG A 22 8.63 13.22 -3.09
CA ARG A 22 8.68 14.63 -2.67
C ARG A 22 8.55 14.81 -1.16
N ARG A 23 8.01 13.82 -0.48
CA ARG A 23 7.81 13.85 0.96
C ARG A 23 8.78 12.93 1.70
N ASP A 24 9.89 12.64 1.05
CA ASP A 24 11.02 11.91 1.60
C ASP A 24 10.73 10.45 1.95
N TYR A 25 9.74 9.84 1.30
CA TYR A 25 9.55 8.40 1.38
C TYR A 25 10.44 7.70 0.37
N ASP A 26 11.02 6.57 0.77
CA ASP A 26 11.75 5.70 -0.13
C ASP A 26 10.75 4.77 -0.81
N VAL A 27 10.65 4.85 -2.14
CA VAL A 27 9.61 4.15 -2.88
C VAL A 27 10.22 3.12 -3.83
N ALA A 28 9.75 1.88 -3.72
CA ALA A 28 10.00 0.87 -4.74
C ALA A 28 8.71 0.69 -5.52
N THR A 29 8.80 0.66 -6.84
CA THR A 29 7.61 0.53 -7.69
C THR A 29 7.58 -0.80 -8.41
N ALA A 30 6.38 -1.37 -8.53
CA ALA A 30 6.14 -2.60 -9.26
C ALA A 30 4.89 -2.42 -10.13
N ARG A 31 4.90 -3.01 -11.30
CA ARG A 31 3.79 -2.88 -12.24
C ARG A 31 2.84 -4.07 -12.24
N ASP A 32 3.18 -5.13 -11.52
CA ASP A 32 2.35 -6.34 -11.47
C ASP A 32 2.52 -7.05 -10.13
N LEU A 33 1.70 -8.07 -9.92
CA LEU A 33 1.70 -8.85 -8.68
C LEU A 33 3.05 -9.55 -8.46
N GLN A 34 3.56 -10.21 -9.49
CA GLN A 34 4.80 -10.98 -9.35
C GLN A 34 5.97 -10.10 -8.95
N THR A 35 6.12 -8.95 -9.59
CA THR A 35 7.20 -8.01 -9.24
C THR A 35 7.03 -7.51 -7.81
N GLY A 36 5.79 -7.26 -7.39
CA GLY A 36 5.51 -6.87 -6.00
C GLY A 36 5.93 -7.94 -5.02
N ILE A 37 5.61 -9.21 -5.31
CA ILE A 37 6.01 -10.33 -4.47
C ILE A 37 7.54 -10.47 -4.42
N ASP A 38 8.20 -10.28 -5.54
CA ASP A 38 9.67 -10.33 -5.61
C ASP A 38 10.30 -9.28 -4.69
N PHE A 39 9.73 -8.07 -4.63
CA PHE A 39 10.18 -7.06 -3.70
C PHE A 39 9.98 -7.47 -2.25
N LEU A 40 8.85 -8.09 -1.93
CA LEU A 40 8.60 -8.57 -0.56
C LEU A 40 9.63 -9.60 -0.11
N ASN A 41 10.17 -10.36 -1.04
CA ASN A 41 11.22 -11.35 -0.75
C ASN A 41 12.60 -10.73 -0.53
N ARG A 42 12.82 -9.51 -1.03
CA ARG A 42 14.16 -8.89 -1.02
C ARG A 42 14.33 -7.74 -0.06
N GLN A 43 13.24 -7.06 0.28
CA GLN A 43 13.29 -5.83 1.08
C GLN A 43 12.18 -5.82 2.12
N ARG A 44 12.38 -4.98 3.14
CA ARG A 44 11.33 -4.73 4.13
C ARG A 44 10.63 -3.43 3.79
N PHE A 45 9.33 -3.41 3.99
CA PHE A 45 8.50 -2.24 3.73
C PHE A 45 7.68 -1.88 4.95
N ASP A 46 7.52 -0.58 5.17
CA ASP A 46 6.68 -0.04 6.24
C ASP A 46 5.24 0.13 5.77
N ALA A 47 5.07 0.32 4.47
CA ALA A 47 3.75 0.47 3.87
C ALA A 47 3.72 -0.18 2.48
N ILE A 48 2.55 -0.69 2.12
CA ILE A 48 2.28 -1.26 0.79
C ILE A 48 1.06 -0.54 0.24
N ILE A 49 1.23 0.09 -0.92
CA ILE A 49 0.13 0.74 -1.64
C ILE A 49 -0.06 -0.06 -2.93
N ALA A 50 -1.24 -0.64 -3.11
CA ALA A 50 -1.46 -1.53 -4.24
C ALA A 50 -2.81 -1.31 -4.90
N ASP A 51 -2.81 -1.36 -6.23
CA ASP A 51 -4.04 -1.46 -7.00
C ASP A 51 -4.66 -2.83 -6.75
N ILE A 52 -5.98 -2.87 -6.71
CA ILE A 52 -6.70 -4.12 -6.55
C ILE A 52 -6.63 -4.96 -7.82
N ALA A 53 -6.77 -4.32 -8.98
CA ALA A 53 -6.74 -5.01 -10.27
C ALA A 53 -5.34 -4.92 -10.86
N LEU A 54 -4.64 -6.04 -10.91
CA LEU A 54 -3.30 -6.15 -11.49
C LEU A 54 -3.37 -7.10 -12.68
N PRO A 55 -2.43 -6.98 -13.64
CA PRO A 55 -2.48 -7.82 -14.85
C PRO A 55 -2.44 -9.32 -14.58
N ASP A 56 -1.76 -9.71 -13.53
CA ASP A 56 -1.51 -11.11 -13.19
C ASP A 56 -2.16 -11.54 -11.87
N GLY A 57 -3.06 -10.75 -11.33
CA GLY A 57 -3.75 -11.12 -10.11
C GLY A 57 -4.41 -9.94 -9.44
N THR A 58 -4.46 -9.96 -8.12
CA THR A 58 -5.12 -8.90 -7.35
C THR A 58 -4.22 -8.36 -6.25
N GLY A 59 -4.52 -7.13 -5.82
CA GLY A 59 -3.87 -6.56 -4.65
C GLY A 59 -4.11 -7.38 -3.39
N TYR A 60 -5.24 -8.07 -3.30
CA TYR A 60 -5.53 -8.98 -2.18
C TYR A 60 -4.50 -10.10 -2.09
N ALA A 61 -4.14 -10.68 -3.23
CA ALA A 61 -3.13 -11.73 -3.28
C ALA A 61 -1.77 -11.22 -2.78
N LEU A 62 -1.42 -9.99 -3.13
CA LEU A 62 -0.18 -9.38 -2.65
C LEU A 62 -0.17 -9.27 -1.13
N ILE A 63 -1.27 -8.81 -0.53
CA ILE A 63 -1.35 -8.67 0.92
C ILE A 63 -1.34 -10.03 1.61
N SER A 64 -1.99 -11.03 1.04
CA SER A 64 -1.92 -12.39 1.56
C SER A 64 -0.48 -12.90 1.59
N GLU A 65 0.27 -12.66 0.51
CA GLU A 65 1.69 -13.04 0.45
C GLU A 65 2.51 -12.30 1.51
N ALA A 66 2.23 -11.03 1.73
CA ALA A 66 2.93 -10.26 2.76
C ALA A 66 2.67 -10.85 4.16
N ARG A 67 1.41 -11.19 4.45
CA ARG A 67 1.04 -11.75 5.75
C ARG A 67 1.67 -13.14 5.97
N LEU A 68 1.75 -13.95 4.92
CA LEU A 68 2.41 -15.25 5.00
C LEU A 68 3.89 -15.12 5.36
N ARG A 69 4.51 -14.01 5.00
CA ARG A 69 5.91 -13.72 5.31
C ARG A 69 6.10 -13.00 6.64
N GLY A 70 5.02 -12.79 7.38
CA GLY A 70 5.08 -12.08 8.67
C GLY A 70 5.33 -10.59 8.54
N ILE A 71 5.11 -10.03 7.36
CA ILE A 71 5.32 -8.59 7.13
C ILE A 71 4.17 -7.81 7.75
N ARG A 72 4.51 -6.85 8.60
CA ARG A 72 3.56 -5.97 9.26
C ARG A 72 3.66 -4.57 8.68
N ALA A 73 3.16 -4.42 7.48
CA ALA A 73 3.14 -3.13 6.81
C ALA A 73 1.73 -2.55 6.85
N LEU A 74 1.65 -1.23 6.82
CA LEU A 74 0.40 -0.54 6.58
C LEU A 74 0.01 -0.80 5.13
N CYS A 75 -1.20 -1.31 4.89
CA CYS A 75 -1.65 -1.68 3.55
C CYS A 75 -2.79 -0.77 3.10
N ILE A 76 -2.58 -0.08 1.98
CA ILE A 76 -3.54 0.84 1.39
C ILE A 76 -3.87 0.36 -0.02
N ALA A 77 -5.16 0.10 -0.26
CA ALA A 77 -5.64 -0.26 -1.59
C ALA A 77 -6.01 1.00 -2.36
N VAL A 78 -5.73 1.01 -3.66
CA VAL A 78 -6.19 2.06 -4.57
C VAL A 78 -6.97 1.41 -5.70
N SER A 79 -8.06 2.03 -6.14
CA SER A 79 -8.90 1.46 -7.19
C SER A 79 -9.71 2.54 -7.88
N GLY A 80 -9.98 2.33 -9.17
CA GLY A 80 -10.87 3.19 -9.95
C GLY A 80 -12.35 2.90 -9.68
N TYR A 81 -12.65 1.81 -9.00
CA TYR A 81 -14.02 1.38 -8.74
C TYR A 81 -14.38 1.51 -7.27
N PRO A 82 -15.65 1.82 -6.95
CA PRO A 82 -16.09 1.84 -5.57
C PRO A 82 -16.03 0.43 -4.98
N TYR A 83 -15.71 0.36 -3.70
CA TYR A 83 -15.65 -0.88 -2.96
C TYR A 83 -16.97 -1.23 -2.35
N PRO A 84 -17.28 -2.53 -2.25
CA PRO A 84 -18.30 -2.97 -1.31
C PRO A 84 -17.78 -2.69 0.11
N SER A 85 -18.44 -1.80 0.84
CA SER A 85 -18.00 -1.40 2.17
C SER A 85 -17.92 -2.56 3.17
N ASP A 86 -18.75 -3.59 2.97
CA ASP A 86 -18.75 -4.77 3.81
C ASP A 86 -17.44 -5.56 3.78
N VAL A 87 -16.70 -5.46 2.70
CA VAL A 87 -15.41 -6.15 2.58
C VAL A 87 -14.40 -5.55 3.56
N ASP A 88 -14.42 -4.24 3.73
CA ASP A 88 -13.53 -3.54 4.65
C ASP A 88 -13.89 -3.76 6.11
N GLU A 89 -15.17 -3.71 6.41
CA GLU A 89 -15.68 -3.83 7.77
C GLU A 89 -15.31 -5.16 8.40
N GLN A 90 -15.18 -6.20 7.58
CA GLN A 90 -14.85 -7.53 8.07
C GLN A 90 -13.35 -7.79 8.14
N GLY A 91 -12.54 -6.86 7.65
CA GLY A 91 -11.09 -7.01 7.64
C GLY A 91 -10.58 -8.17 6.81
N MET A 92 -11.41 -8.71 5.91
CA MET A 92 -11.07 -9.89 5.13
C MET A 92 -10.06 -9.61 4.02
N THR A 93 -9.91 -8.34 3.63
CA THR A 93 -9.01 -7.96 2.55
C THR A 93 -7.56 -7.83 2.99
N GLY A 94 -7.33 -7.60 4.28
CA GLY A 94 -6.01 -7.30 4.81
C GLY A 94 -5.56 -5.87 4.60
N PHE A 95 -6.31 -5.07 3.85
CA PHE A 95 -6.02 -3.65 3.69
C PHE A 95 -6.59 -2.85 4.85
N HIS A 96 -5.83 -1.83 5.28
CA HIS A 96 -6.27 -0.92 6.33
C HIS A 96 -7.15 0.20 5.77
N TYR A 97 -6.83 0.67 4.56
CA TYR A 97 -7.56 1.77 3.91
C TYR A 97 -7.77 1.46 2.45
N HIS A 98 -8.85 2.02 1.90
CA HIS A 98 -9.17 1.94 0.48
C HIS A 98 -9.35 3.35 -0.06
N LEU A 99 -8.58 3.71 -1.07
CA LEU A 99 -8.66 5.02 -1.70
C LEU A 99 -9.13 4.88 -3.14
N LYS A 100 -10.04 5.77 -3.52
CA LYS A 100 -10.55 5.81 -4.89
C LYS A 100 -9.60 6.63 -5.76
N LYS A 101 -9.34 6.18 -6.97
CA LYS A 101 -8.59 6.95 -7.95
C LYS A 101 -9.46 8.08 -8.53
N PRO A 102 -8.90 9.25 -8.82
CA PRO A 102 -7.51 9.63 -8.62
C PRO A 102 -7.20 9.88 -7.15
N VAL A 103 -6.04 9.41 -6.70
CA VAL A 103 -5.66 9.49 -5.30
C VAL A 103 -5.18 10.89 -4.97
N ASN A 104 -5.71 11.45 -3.88
CA ASN A 104 -5.25 12.72 -3.36
C ASN A 104 -3.93 12.51 -2.59
N CYS A 105 -2.88 13.19 -3.03
CA CYS A 105 -1.55 13.04 -2.45
C CYS A 105 -1.51 13.40 -0.98
N ASP A 106 -2.14 14.52 -0.59
CA ASP A 106 -2.16 14.96 0.79
C ASP A 106 -2.86 13.96 1.70
N HIS A 107 -3.98 13.43 1.23
CA HIS A 107 -4.74 12.44 1.98
C HIS A 107 -3.93 11.15 2.18
N LEU A 108 -3.31 10.64 1.11
CA LEU A 108 -2.47 9.46 1.18
C LEU A 108 -1.35 9.65 2.20
N CYS A 109 -0.65 10.76 2.12
CA CYS A 109 0.46 11.03 3.01
C CYS A 109 0.03 11.25 4.45
N SER A 110 -1.18 11.78 4.67
CA SER A 110 -1.71 11.90 6.04
C SER A 110 -1.96 10.52 6.66
N LEU A 111 -2.44 9.56 5.88
CA LEU A 111 -2.63 8.19 6.36
C LEU A 111 -1.30 7.55 6.75
N LEU A 112 -0.27 7.77 5.95
CA LEU A 112 1.06 7.25 6.24
C LEU A 112 1.63 7.86 7.53
N LYS A 113 1.43 9.16 7.73
CA LYS A 113 1.89 9.85 8.94
C LYS A 113 1.16 9.37 10.19
N GLU A 114 -0.15 9.18 10.10
CA GLU A 114 -0.94 8.69 11.22
C GLU A 114 -0.49 7.32 11.68
N SER A 115 -0.22 6.43 10.74
CA SER A 115 0.29 5.10 11.05
C SER A 115 1.63 5.18 11.76
N ARG A 116 2.53 6.04 11.28
CA ARG A 116 3.84 6.22 11.89
C ARG A 116 3.75 6.81 13.29
N ALA A 117 2.85 7.78 13.49
CA ALA A 117 2.62 8.38 14.80
C ALA A 117 2.07 7.34 15.78
N SER A 118 1.13 6.50 15.32
CA SER A 118 0.57 5.44 16.14
C SER A 118 1.63 4.43 16.56
N GLU A 119 2.52 4.07 15.68
CA GLU A 119 3.65 3.19 16.00
C GLU A 119 4.57 3.82 17.03
N GLY A 120 4.85 5.12 16.87
CA GLY A 120 5.66 5.86 17.84
C GLY A 120 5.02 5.90 19.22
N ASP A 121 3.72 6.16 19.27
CA ASP A 121 2.97 6.17 20.53
C ASP A 121 2.98 4.80 21.19
N ALA A 122 2.79 3.75 20.41
CA ALA A 122 2.83 2.38 20.93
C ALA A 122 4.20 2.04 21.50
N SER A 123 5.26 2.51 20.87
CA SER A 123 6.63 2.32 21.37
C SER A 123 6.86 3.00 22.69
N THR A 124 6.31 4.18 22.88
CA THR A 124 6.52 4.97 24.09
C THR A 124 5.76 4.44 25.28
N LYS A 125 4.74 3.64 25.05
CA LYS A 125 3.95 3.04 26.13
C LYS A 125 4.61 1.79 26.74
N VAL A 126 5.59 1.29 26.07
CA VAL A 126 6.31 0.10 26.54
C VAL A 126 7.47 0.50 27.44
#